data_2bdb99134c8671b994b2a0a4765341b7
#
_entry.id   2bdb99134c8671b994b2a0a4765341b7
#
_cell.length_a   1.000
_cell.length_b   1.000
_cell.length_c   1.000
_cell.angle_alpha   90.00
_cell.angle_beta   90.00
_cell.angle_gamma   90.00
#
_symmetry.space_group_name_H-M   'P 1'
#
loop_
_entity.id
_entity.type
_entity.pdbx_description
1 polymer ?
#
loop_
_entity_poly.entity_id
_entity_poly.type
_entity_poly.pdbx_seq_one_letter_code
_entity_poly.pdbx_strand_id
1 'polypeptide(L)'
;MRENRPDAAAGIFVNALSGRLEKESRKVSERDFDELVDDWGRGAAAYNPVRFVDAQQNFVEHFVHHEDIRRANGMGPRDFSAHIKQQMHSYLKPLAKVALRKSDRPVILQPEGLPRIVAADTHGVAEKGDAVVRVSGEVCELILWSFGRDAAEVKIEGEAEAIVKSIL
;
A
#
# COMPACT_ATOMS: atom_id res chain seq x y z
N MET A 1 5.57 -13.46 -13.60
CA MET A 1 4.69 -14.46 -14.24
C MET A 1 3.22 -14.14 -14.13
N ARG A 2 2.69 -13.74 -12.97
CA ARG A 2 1.37 -13.12 -12.85
C ARG A 2 1.25 -11.87 -13.70
N GLU A 3 2.35 -11.20 -13.91
CA GLU A 3 2.51 -9.94 -14.65
C GLU A 3 2.17 -10.05 -16.15
N ASN A 4 2.37 -11.24 -16.74
CA ASN A 4 2.04 -11.48 -18.15
C ASN A 4 0.63 -12.07 -18.34
N ARG A 5 -0.15 -12.24 -17.26
CA ARG A 5 -1.49 -12.81 -17.27
C ARG A 5 -2.43 -11.94 -16.42
N PRO A 6 -2.92 -10.82 -17.00
CA PRO A 6 -3.79 -9.87 -16.27
C PRO A 6 -5.08 -10.52 -15.75
N ASP A 7 -5.58 -11.56 -16.45
CA ASP A 7 -6.72 -12.36 -16.01
C ASP A 7 -6.44 -13.19 -14.74
N ALA A 8 -5.19 -13.66 -14.56
CA ALA A 8 -4.79 -14.37 -13.34
C ALA A 8 -4.53 -13.40 -12.17
N ALA A 9 -3.95 -12.22 -12.45
CA ALA A 9 -3.75 -11.17 -11.44
C ALA A 9 -5.09 -10.65 -10.89
N ALA A 10 -6.13 -10.55 -11.73
CA ALA A 10 -7.47 -10.17 -11.30
C ALA A 10 -8.09 -11.16 -10.30
N GLY A 11 -7.66 -12.42 -10.28
CA GLY A 11 -8.11 -13.43 -9.32
C GLY A 11 -7.81 -13.12 -7.87
N ILE A 12 -6.83 -12.24 -7.60
CA ILE A 12 -6.51 -11.75 -6.25
C ILE A 12 -7.67 -10.91 -5.70
N PHE A 13 -8.40 -10.22 -6.57
CA PHE A 13 -9.46 -9.29 -6.19
C PHE A 13 -10.87 -9.87 -6.37
N VAL A 14 -11.02 -10.98 -7.09
CA VAL A 14 -12.32 -11.57 -7.43
C VAL A 14 -12.28 -13.06 -7.15
N ASN A 15 -13.04 -13.51 -6.13
CA ASN A 15 -13.12 -14.93 -5.74
C ASN A 15 -13.47 -15.89 -6.91
N ALA A 16 -14.22 -15.42 -7.91
CA ALA A 16 -14.58 -16.22 -9.09
C ALA A 16 -13.36 -16.57 -9.97
N LEU A 17 -12.22 -15.87 -9.83
CA LEU A 17 -11.00 -16.11 -10.59
C LEU A 17 -9.90 -16.83 -9.78
N SER A 18 -10.14 -17.14 -8.51
CA SER A 18 -9.18 -17.82 -7.63
C SER A 18 -8.70 -19.16 -8.20
N GLY A 19 -9.59 -19.96 -8.79
CA GLY A 19 -9.23 -21.24 -9.43
C GLY A 19 -8.26 -21.10 -10.61
N ARG A 20 -8.32 -19.98 -11.34
CA ARG A 20 -7.33 -19.68 -12.39
C ARG A 20 -5.98 -19.31 -11.78
N LEU A 21 -5.99 -18.56 -10.70
CA LEU A 21 -4.79 -18.20 -9.98
C LEU A 21 -4.07 -19.42 -9.42
N GLU A 22 -4.80 -20.35 -8.79
CA GLU A 22 -4.24 -21.61 -8.29
C GLU A 22 -3.64 -22.47 -9.40
N LYS A 23 -4.32 -22.60 -10.53
CA LYS A 23 -3.82 -23.34 -11.69
C LYS A 23 -2.53 -22.75 -12.25
N GLU A 24 -2.45 -21.45 -12.38
CA GLU A 24 -1.22 -20.77 -12.84
C GLU A 24 -0.10 -20.86 -11.77
N SER A 25 -0.43 -20.76 -10.49
CA SER A 25 0.55 -20.94 -9.40
C SER A 25 1.14 -22.36 -9.39
N ARG A 26 0.32 -23.38 -9.64
CA ARG A 26 0.80 -24.77 -9.73
C ARG A 26 1.74 -24.96 -10.93
N LYS A 27 1.40 -24.46 -12.11
CA LYS A 27 2.30 -24.51 -13.27
C LYS A 27 3.64 -23.81 -13.03
N VAL A 28 3.59 -22.72 -12.27
CA VAL A 28 4.81 -21.99 -11.89
C VAL A 28 5.65 -22.79 -10.93
N SER A 29 5.05 -23.50 -9.96
CA SER A 29 5.77 -24.31 -8.98
C SER A 29 6.45 -25.57 -9.58
N GLU A 30 6.01 -25.99 -10.77
CA GLU A 30 6.58 -27.15 -11.50
C GLU A 30 7.78 -26.75 -12.39
N ARG A 31 8.09 -25.45 -12.51
CA ARG A 31 9.18 -24.95 -13.34
C ARG A 31 10.53 -24.96 -12.60
N ASP A 32 11.60 -24.99 -13.37
CA ASP A 32 12.95 -24.85 -12.88
C ASP A 32 13.16 -23.51 -12.17
N PHE A 33 13.90 -23.53 -11.06
CA PHE A 33 14.10 -22.34 -10.22
C PHE A 33 14.87 -21.24 -10.96
N ASP A 34 15.91 -21.60 -11.71
CA ASP A 34 16.74 -20.64 -12.44
C ASP A 34 15.94 -19.96 -13.55
N GLU A 35 15.08 -20.71 -14.25
CA GLU A 35 14.13 -20.11 -15.21
C GLU A 35 13.15 -19.14 -14.54
N LEU A 36 12.70 -19.44 -13.32
CA LEU A 36 11.82 -18.57 -12.55
C LEU A 36 12.52 -17.27 -12.17
N VAL A 37 13.78 -17.34 -11.76
CA VAL A 37 14.60 -16.17 -11.41
C VAL A 37 14.82 -15.29 -12.63
N ASP A 38 15.16 -15.89 -13.76
CA ASP A 38 15.38 -15.18 -15.02
C ASP A 38 14.11 -14.48 -15.53
N ASP A 39 12.97 -15.16 -15.44
CA ASP A 39 11.68 -14.58 -15.82
C ASP A 39 11.29 -13.43 -14.88
N TRP A 40 11.58 -13.56 -13.61
CA TRP A 40 11.33 -12.49 -12.65
C TRP A 40 12.22 -11.27 -12.89
N GLY A 41 13.49 -11.51 -13.20
CA GLY A 41 14.44 -10.45 -13.58
C GLY A 41 14.07 -9.68 -14.86
N ARG A 42 13.36 -10.33 -15.80
CA ARG A 42 12.85 -9.67 -17.02
C ARG A 42 11.65 -8.76 -16.76
N GLY A 43 10.92 -8.99 -15.66
CA GLY A 43 9.71 -8.23 -15.29
C GLY A 43 8.55 -8.40 -16.28
N ALA A 44 7.49 -7.63 -16.08
CA ALA A 44 6.30 -7.65 -16.94
C ALA A 44 6.60 -7.16 -18.36
N ALA A 45 5.99 -7.78 -19.37
CA ALA A 45 6.12 -7.38 -20.75
C ALA A 45 5.71 -5.89 -20.94
N ALA A 46 6.40 -5.19 -21.85
CA ALA A 46 6.25 -3.75 -22.06
C ALA A 46 4.81 -3.30 -22.41
N TYR A 47 4.03 -4.18 -23.03
CA TYR A 47 2.64 -3.91 -23.41
C TYR A 47 1.63 -4.19 -22.28
N ASN A 48 2.07 -4.73 -21.13
CA ASN A 48 1.16 -5.08 -20.04
C ASN A 48 0.90 -3.85 -19.16
N PRO A 49 -0.36 -3.34 -19.08
CA PRO A 49 -0.69 -2.17 -18.27
C PRO A 49 -0.48 -2.43 -16.76
N VAL A 50 -0.48 -3.68 -16.32
CA VAL A 50 -0.17 -4.09 -14.94
C VAL A 50 1.22 -3.62 -14.53
N ARG A 51 2.17 -3.50 -15.48
CA ARG A 51 3.52 -2.99 -15.21
C ARG A 51 3.55 -1.64 -14.48
N PHE A 52 2.60 -0.74 -14.79
CA PHE A 52 2.53 0.56 -14.13
C PHE A 52 1.98 0.46 -12.71
N VAL A 53 1.05 -0.45 -12.48
CA VAL A 53 0.50 -0.73 -11.13
C VAL A 53 1.55 -1.48 -10.31
N ASP A 54 2.23 -2.45 -10.89
CA ASP A 54 3.27 -3.25 -10.25
C ASP A 54 4.46 -2.39 -9.80
N ALA A 55 4.90 -1.42 -10.63
CA ALA A 55 6.00 -0.54 -10.24
C ALA A 55 5.68 0.28 -8.97
N GLN A 56 4.42 0.72 -8.83
CA GLN A 56 3.96 1.47 -7.66
C GLN A 56 3.81 0.56 -6.44
N GLN A 57 3.20 -0.59 -6.62
CA GLN A 57 2.99 -1.57 -5.55
C GLN A 57 4.34 -2.11 -5.07
N ASN A 58 5.21 -2.52 -5.98
CA ASN A 58 6.55 -3.00 -5.66
C ASN A 58 7.39 -1.94 -4.92
N PHE A 59 7.29 -0.66 -5.32
CA PHE A 59 7.99 0.41 -4.62
C PHE A 59 7.56 0.49 -3.16
N VAL A 60 6.24 0.47 -2.89
CA VAL A 60 5.70 0.58 -1.54
C VAL A 60 6.02 -0.67 -0.72
N GLU A 61 5.87 -1.86 -1.29
CA GLU A 61 6.22 -3.13 -0.63
C GLU A 61 7.71 -3.18 -0.27
N HIS A 62 8.60 -2.87 -1.21
CA HIS A 62 10.04 -2.81 -0.95
C HIS A 62 10.39 -1.78 0.12
N PHE A 63 9.74 -0.60 0.08
CA PHE A 63 9.93 0.42 1.10
C PHE A 63 9.53 -0.11 2.48
N VAL A 64 8.34 -0.71 2.62
CA VAL A 64 7.83 -1.22 3.90
C VAL A 64 8.74 -2.33 4.43
N HIS A 65 9.09 -3.33 3.62
CA HIS A 65 9.96 -4.42 4.06
C HIS A 65 11.38 -3.94 4.42
N HIS A 66 11.91 -2.96 3.69
CA HIS A 66 13.19 -2.37 4.03
C HIS A 66 13.14 -1.61 5.37
N GLU A 67 12.07 -0.87 5.63
CA GLU A 67 11.87 -0.22 6.93
C GLU A 67 11.61 -1.24 8.05
N ASP A 68 10.91 -2.34 7.80
CA ASP A 68 10.72 -3.41 8.78
C ASP A 68 12.09 -3.94 9.26
N ILE A 69 13.02 -4.20 8.33
CA ILE A 69 14.38 -4.64 8.67
C ILE A 69 15.15 -3.56 9.44
N ARG A 70 15.08 -2.29 9.00
CA ARG A 70 15.77 -1.17 9.63
C ARG A 70 15.29 -0.95 11.07
N ARG A 71 13.97 -0.92 11.28
CA ARG A 71 13.35 -0.70 12.60
C ARG A 71 13.65 -1.85 13.55
N ALA A 72 13.63 -3.10 13.05
CA ALA A 72 14.02 -4.27 13.83
C ALA A 72 15.50 -4.22 14.29
N ASN A 73 16.37 -3.48 13.58
CA ASN A 73 17.76 -3.24 13.96
C ASN A 73 17.98 -1.90 14.70
N GLY A 74 16.92 -1.29 15.23
CA GLY A 74 16.99 -0.07 16.02
C GLY A 74 17.29 1.21 15.23
N MET A 75 17.16 1.17 13.89
CA MET A 75 17.37 2.34 13.06
C MET A 75 16.10 3.21 13.02
N GLY A 76 16.26 4.52 13.18
CA GLY A 76 15.18 5.50 13.15
C GLY A 76 14.66 5.81 11.75
N PRO A 77 13.65 6.71 11.65
CA PRO A 77 13.13 7.21 10.39
C PRO A 77 14.21 7.73 9.45
N ARG A 78 13.97 7.58 8.16
CA ARG A 78 14.83 8.20 7.12
C ARG A 78 14.21 9.49 6.63
N ASP A 79 15.06 10.47 6.35
CA ASP A 79 14.64 11.63 5.58
C ASP A 79 14.77 11.37 4.08
N PHE A 80 13.80 11.87 3.32
CA PHE A 80 13.72 11.70 1.88
C PHE A 80 13.65 13.07 1.19
N SER A 81 14.18 13.16 -0.02
CA SER A 81 14.05 14.38 -0.81
C SER A 81 12.59 14.73 -1.08
N ALA A 82 12.30 16.02 -1.30
CA ALA A 82 10.94 16.48 -1.60
C ALA A 82 10.30 15.74 -2.80
N HIS A 83 11.10 15.40 -3.81
CA HIS A 83 10.65 14.63 -4.97
C HIS A 83 10.17 13.23 -4.56
N ILE A 84 10.94 12.51 -3.74
CA ILE A 84 10.54 11.18 -3.25
C ILE A 84 9.31 11.27 -2.35
N LYS A 85 9.24 12.29 -1.46
CA LYS A 85 8.05 12.52 -0.62
C LYS A 85 6.79 12.76 -1.46
N GLN A 86 6.88 13.49 -2.58
CA GLN A 86 5.76 13.68 -3.51
C GLN A 86 5.34 12.37 -4.19
N GLN A 87 6.29 11.53 -4.62
CA GLN A 87 5.98 10.21 -5.16
C GLN A 87 5.30 9.33 -4.11
N MET A 88 5.84 9.26 -2.90
CA MET A 88 5.23 8.53 -1.79
C MET A 88 3.79 9.00 -1.50
N HIS A 89 3.55 10.31 -1.54
CA HIS A 89 2.21 10.88 -1.37
C HIS A 89 1.24 10.40 -2.46
N SER A 90 1.70 10.34 -3.71
CA SER A 90 0.87 9.84 -4.82
C SER A 90 0.47 8.37 -4.65
N TYR A 91 1.34 7.57 -4.05
CA TYR A 91 1.08 6.15 -3.73
C TYR A 91 0.21 5.99 -2.48
N LEU A 92 0.45 6.81 -1.45
CA LEU A 92 -0.33 6.78 -0.22
C LEU A 92 -1.82 7.06 -0.46
N LYS A 93 -2.15 7.93 -1.39
CA LYS A 93 -3.54 8.35 -1.65
C LYS A 93 -4.49 7.20 -2.02
N PRO A 94 -4.23 6.34 -3.02
CA PRO A 94 -5.07 5.17 -3.30
C PRO A 94 -4.96 4.10 -2.21
N LEU A 95 -3.76 3.88 -1.67
CA LEU A 95 -3.49 2.93 -0.62
C LEU A 95 -4.34 3.19 0.63
N ALA A 96 -4.30 4.42 1.14
CA ALA A 96 -5.04 4.81 2.34
C ALA A 96 -6.56 4.62 2.17
N LYS A 97 -7.11 4.91 0.97
CA LYS A 97 -8.52 4.67 0.68
C LYS A 97 -8.91 3.20 0.77
N VAL A 98 -8.02 2.29 0.35
CA VAL A 98 -8.28 0.85 0.43
C VAL A 98 -8.09 0.35 1.86
N ALA A 99 -6.99 0.75 2.50
CA ALA A 99 -6.63 0.31 3.85
C ALA A 99 -7.65 0.74 4.91
N LEU A 100 -8.20 1.95 4.80
CA LEU A 100 -9.01 2.58 5.85
C LEU A 100 -10.51 2.62 5.54
N ARG A 101 -10.95 2.07 4.39
CA ARG A 101 -12.34 2.14 3.91
C ARG A 101 -13.40 1.61 4.87
N LYS A 102 -12.99 0.74 5.83
CA LYS A 102 -13.88 0.13 6.82
C LYS A 102 -13.94 0.89 8.14
N SER A 103 -13.25 2.02 8.24
CA SER A 103 -13.26 2.83 9.45
C SER A 103 -14.66 3.40 9.73
N ASP A 104 -15.05 3.41 11.00
CA ASP A 104 -16.37 3.85 11.44
C ASP A 104 -16.53 5.37 11.42
N ARG A 105 -15.41 6.10 11.36
CA ARG A 105 -15.35 7.56 11.25
C ARG A 105 -14.56 7.98 10.03
N PRO A 106 -14.81 9.18 9.49
CA PRO A 106 -13.95 9.76 8.47
C PRO A 106 -12.50 9.84 8.95
N VAL A 107 -11.56 9.39 8.13
CA VAL A 107 -10.13 9.43 8.42
C VAL A 107 -9.43 10.33 7.42
N ILE A 108 -8.71 11.31 7.94
CA ILE A 108 -7.91 12.25 7.14
C ILE A 108 -6.44 12.04 7.49
N LEU A 109 -5.62 11.72 6.51
CA LEU A 109 -4.17 11.74 6.65
C LEU A 109 -3.63 13.13 6.33
N GLN A 110 -2.75 13.62 7.18
CA GLN A 110 -2.10 14.93 7.08
C GLN A 110 -0.57 14.77 6.98
N PRO A 111 -0.05 14.43 5.79
CA PRO A 111 1.40 14.34 5.60
C PRO A 111 2.03 15.73 5.74
N GLU A 112 3.17 15.81 6.40
CA GLU A 112 3.90 17.06 6.61
C GLU A 112 4.33 17.68 5.28
N GLY A 113 4.02 18.96 5.09
CA GLY A 113 4.38 19.70 3.88
C GLY A 113 3.68 19.26 2.59
N LEU A 114 2.69 18.37 2.66
CA LEU A 114 1.98 17.84 1.50
C LEU A 114 0.45 17.97 1.67
N PRO A 115 -0.35 17.91 0.57
CA PRO A 115 -1.79 18.00 0.66
C PRO A 115 -2.41 16.86 1.50
N ARG A 116 -3.44 17.19 2.28
CA ARG A 116 -4.20 16.20 3.05
C ARG A 116 -4.85 15.15 2.15
N ILE A 117 -5.03 13.94 2.68
CA ILE A 117 -5.70 12.83 2.01
C ILE A 117 -6.94 12.45 2.82
N VAL A 118 -8.13 12.55 2.23
CA VAL A 118 -9.35 11.96 2.79
C VAL A 118 -9.32 10.47 2.44
N ALA A 119 -9.02 9.63 3.43
CA ALA A 119 -8.84 8.19 3.26
C ALA A 119 -10.14 7.41 3.43
N ALA A 120 -10.97 7.78 4.41
CA ALA A 120 -12.31 7.24 4.59
C ALA A 120 -13.29 8.38 4.81
N ASP A 121 -14.41 8.36 4.10
CA ASP A 121 -15.51 9.33 4.25
C ASP A 121 -16.79 8.75 3.66
N THR A 122 -17.35 7.75 4.34
CA THR A 122 -18.55 7.03 3.87
C THR A 122 -19.80 7.92 3.79
N HIS A 123 -19.80 9.03 4.53
CA HIS A 123 -20.97 9.93 4.64
C HIS A 123 -20.75 11.33 4.08
N GLY A 124 -19.60 11.62 3.46
CA GLY A 124 -19.29 12.93 2.89
C GLY A 124 -19.19 14.05 3.94
N VAL A 125 -18.85 13.72 5.18
CA VAL A 125 -18.81 14.66 6.31
C VAL A 125 -17.39 15.07 6.73
N ALA A 126 -16.38 14.53 6.07
CA ALA A 126 -14.97 14.81 6.41
C ALA A 126 -14.61 16.30 6.36
N GLU A 127 -15.33 17.09 5.58
CA GLU A 127 -15.09 18.53 5.47
C GLU A 127 -15.87 19.37 6.50
N LYS A 128 -16.92 18.80 7.10
CA LYS A 128 -17.92 19.54 7.88
C LYS A 128 -18.01 19.12 9.35
N GLY A 129 -17.36 18.03 9.75
CA GLY A 129 -17.60 17.39 11.04
C GLY A 129 -16.45 17.51 12.01
N ASP A 130 -16.79 17.64 13.30
CA ASP A 130 -15.84 17.55 14.41
C ASP A 130 -15.49 16.10 14.75
N ALA A 131 -16.30 15.13 14.26
CA ALA A 131 -16.12 13.70 14.49
C ALA A 131 -15.24 13.04 13.41
N VAL A 132 -14.07 13.62 13.16
CA VAL A 132 -13.09 13.15 12.16
C VAL A 132 -11.83 12.72 12.88
N VAL A 133 -11.27 11.59 12.47
CA VAL A 133 -9.96 11.16 12.95
C VAL A 133 -8.87 11.72 12.03
N ARG A 134 -7.90 12.41 12.61
CA ARG A 134 -6.75 12.95 11.88
C ARG A 134 -5.48 12.19 12.25
N VAL A 135 -4.74 11.78 11.24
CA VAL A 135 -3.45 11.10 11.42
C VAL A 135 -2.39 11.92 10.70
N SER A 136 -1.47 12.47 11.46
CA SER A 136 -0.41 13.36 10.95
C SER A 136 0.98 12.77 11.18
N GLY A 137 1.91 13.11 10.30
CA GLY A 137 3.31 12.72 10.34
C GLY A 137 3.97 12.80 8.97
N GLU A 138 5.22 12.40 8.90
CA GLU A 138 5.93 12.28 7.63
C GLU A 138 5.22 11.27 6.71
N VAL A 139 5.24 11.52 5.41
CA VAL A 139 4.54 10.68 4.42
C VAL A 139 4.99 9.22 4.45
N CYS A 140 6.27 8.97 4.71
CA CYS A 140 6.83 7.62 4.86
C CYS A 140 6.26 6.90 6.10
N GLU A 141 6.10 7.60 7.22
CA GLU A 141 5.51 7.06 8.44
C GLU A 141 4.01 6.77 8.26
N LEU A 142 3.29 7.63 7.54
CA LEU A 142 1.89 7.39 7.19
C LEU A 142 1.71 6.16 6.29
N ILE A 143 2.66 5.87 5.39
CA ILE A 143 2.67 4.62 4.61
C ILE A 143 2.83 3.43 5.56
N LEU A 144 3.87 3.41 6.40
CA LEU A 144 4.12 2.33 7.35
C LEU A 144 2.92 2.09 8.26
N TRP A 145 2.36 3.17 8.79
CA TRP A 145 1.18 3.12 9.64
C TRP A 145 -0.05 2.53 8.90
N SER A 146 -0.24 2.88 7.62
CA SER A 146 -1.33 2.35 6.79
C SER A 146 -1.20 0.86 6.53
N PHE A 147 0.04 0.35 6.51
CA PHE A 147 0.35 -1.09 6.45
C PHE A 147 0.34 -1.78 7.83
N GLY A 148 -0.14 -1.10 8.88
CA GLY A 148 -0.28 -1.70 10.21
C GLY A 148 1.03 -1.83 10.99
N ARG A 149 2.07 -1.05 10.66
CA ARG A 149 3.33 -1.06 11.42
C ARG A 149 3.23 -0.18 12.65
N ASP A 150 3.29 -0.81 13.83
CA ASP A 150 3.20 -0.11 15.12
C ASP A 150 4.43 0.77 15.40
N ALA A 151 5.57 0.47 14.76
CA ALA A 151 6.78 1.28 14.85
C ALA A 151 6.72 2.59 14.05
N ALA A 152 5.60 2.88 13.38
CA ALA A 152 5.43 4.13 12.64
C ALA A 152 5.22 5.31 13.58
N GLU A 153 5.94 6.39 13.34
CA GLU A 153 5.87 7.62 14.13
C GLU A 153 4.77 8.55 13.58
N VAL A 154 3.55 8.39 14.09
CA VAL A 154 2.39 9.20 13.70
C VAL A 154 1.66 9.75 14.92
N LYS A 155 1.01 10.91 14.76
CA LYS A 155 0.13 11.50 15.75
C LYS A 155 -1.32 11.27 15.32
N ILE A 156 -2.14 10.74 16.21
CA ILE A 156 -3.58 10.52 15.98
C ILE A 156 -4.36 11.48 16.86
N GLU A 157 -5.30 12.20 16.24
CA GLU A 157 -6.24 13.10 16.90
C GLU A 157 -7.67 12.65 16.59
N GLY A 158 -8.50 12.51 17.62
CA GLY A 158 -9.87 12.00 17.54
C GLY A 158 -9.99 10.58 18.09
N GLU A 159 -11.09 9.90 17.75
CA GLU A 159 -11.42 8.55 18.22
C GLU A 159 -10.57 7.49 17.49
N ALA A 160 -9.39 7.17 18.00
CA ALA A 160 -8.49 6.21 17.39
C ALA A 160 -9.12 4.81 17.21
N GLU A 161 -10.01 4.43 18.11
CA GLU A 161 -10.74 3.15 18.12
C GLU A 161 -11.68 3.01 16.91
N ALA A 162 -12.08 4.12 16.29
CA ALA A 162 -12.91 4.12 15.08
C ALA A 162 -12.12 3.77 13.81
N ILE A 163 -10.80 3.66 13.91
CA ILE A 163 -9.94 3.31 12.77
C ILE A 163 -9.93 1.80 12.60
N VAL A 164 -10.38 1.35 11.43
CA VAL A 164 -10.29 -0.06 11.02
C VAL A 164 -9.33 -0.17 9.85
N LYS A 165 -8.17 -0.79 10.09
CA LYS A 165 -7.21 -1.08 9.04
C LYS A 165 -7.54 -2.41 8.38
N SER A 166 -7.77 -2.41 7.07
CA SER A 166 -7.76 -3.63 6.27
C SER A 166 -6.32 -3.98 5.96
N ILE A 167 -5.86 -5.14 6.40
CA ILE A 167 -4.50 -5.63 6.08
C ILE A 167 -4.39 -5.74 4.55
N LEU A 168 -3.37 -5.11 3.99
CA LEU A 168 -3.03 -5.12 2.57
C LEU A 168 -1.98 -6.20 2.30
#